data_fb7f01a8765230c427c555448ce9587b
#
_entry.id   fb7f01a8765230c427c555448ce9587b
#
_cell.length_a   1.000
_cell.length_b   1.000
_cell.length_c   1.000
_cell.angle_alpha   90.00
_cell.angle_beta   90.00
_cell.angle_gamma   90.00
#
_symmetry.space_group_name_H-M   'P 1'
#
loop_
_entity.id
_entity.type
_entity.pdbx_description
1 polymer ?
#
loop_
_entity_poly.entity_id
_entity_poly.type
_entity_poly.pdbx_seq_one_letter_code
_entity_poly.pdbx_strand_id
1 'polypeptide(L)'
;MDAAIKKIPYGMTDFERIILENYYYVDKTQYIAKVEKVTSFFFFVRPRRFGKSLFLNMLGLYYDINQKDKFEKIFGNLYIGKHPTPDRNKYLVLTLNFSSVAANMDRLEETFNTYCKIVMDGFAERNAHLLGKEAVEKLHELKTGDALLGSLCQSAQNKGQKIYLILDEYDNFANNILVDYGNKRYRSITHGSGFFRSFLKVVKDYSSSVIERIFLTGVSPVTMDDLTSGFNIADNYSSSPIFNNMMGFNEQEVRTLIDYYKSYRELPHTTDELITIMKPWYDNYCFAMKALKEPSMYNSDMVLYFMNHYMLNEDIPDNMLDANIRTDYNKLRHLIHVDKTFGENASVVQEIVEKGSTTGIIANSFPAEDIIKPENFKSLLYYYGMLTISGMEMGEPILSVPNWAVREQLYGYMADIYKDSADLYLETDKLVDRMKRMAYKGEWENCFTYIADRLNAQSSVREFIEGEAYVKTFILAYLGLTHYYIARPEYESNKGYADIFLQPRLLQLPDMVYSYCIEVKYAKRDASDTEIEKLLSNAKIQLKQYA
;
A
#
# COMPACT_ATOMS: atom_id res chain seq x y z
N MET A 1 20.71 7.22 36.01
CA MET A 1 21.22 7.06 34.64
C MET A 1 20.12 7.53 33.74
N ASP A 2 20.30 8.65 33.06
CA ASP A 2 19.34 9.11 32.05
C ASP A 2 19.24 8.02 30.99
N ALA A 3 18.05 7.45 30.83
CA ALA A 3 17.81 6.45 29.78
C ALA A 3 18.09 7.11 28.41
N ALA A 4 18.99 6.52 27.63
CA ALA A 4 19.31 7.05 26.32
C ALA A 4 18.03 7.13 25.47
N ILE A 5 17.83 8.26 24.79
CA ILE A 5 16.68 8.47 23.91
C ILE A 5 16.63 7.36 22.87
N LYS A 6 15.44 6.78 22.67
CA LYS A 6 15.22 5.73 21.66
C LYS A 6 15.39 6.31 20.27
N LYS A 7 16.03 5.53 19.39
CA LYS A 7 16.18 5.86 17.97
C LYS A 7 14.85 5.64 17.23
N ILE A 8 14.63 6.36 16.14
CA ILE A 8 13.45 6.16 15.26
C ILE A 8 13.73 4.99 14.30
N PRO A 9 12.87 3.95 14.25
CA PRO A 9 13.11 2.75 13.44
C PRO A 9 12.65 2.90 12.00
N TYR A 10 12.91 4.05 11.35
CA TYR A 10 12.52 4.28 9.97
C TYR A 10 13.21 3.30 9.01
N GLY A 11 12.42 2.62 8.17
CA GLY A 11 12.89 1.63 7.21
C GLY A 11 13.38 0.30 7.81
N MET A 12 13.15 0.04 9.11
CA MET A 12 13.61 -1.17 9.78
C MET A 12 12.55 -2.26 9.83
N THR A 13 12.96 -3.51 9.55
CA THR A 13 12.11 -4.71 9.61
C THR A 13 12.64 -5.78 10.56
N ASP A 14 13.84 -5.59 11.11
CA ASP A 14 14.47 -6.50 12.09
C ASP A 14 13.99 -6.14 13.51
N PHE A 15 13.07 -6.97 14.03
CA PHE A 15 12.47 -6.75 15.34
C PHE A 15 13.45 -6.94 16.49
N GLU A 16 14.33 -7.96 16.42
CA GLU A 16 15.36 -8.20 17.45
C GLU A 16 16.25 -6.97 17.57
N ARG A 17 16.69 -6.42 16.45
CA ARG A 17 17.53 -5.23 16.41
C ARG A 17 16.79 -3.99 16.95
N ILE A 18 15.50 -3.80 16.61
CA ILE A 18 14.70 -2.68 17.13
C ILE A 18 14.68 -2.70 18.66
N ILE A 19 14.48 -3.86 19.27
CA ILE A 19 14.40 -3.97 20.72
C ILE A 19 15.79 -3.85 21.39
N LEU A 20 16.79 -4.57 20.88
CA LEU A 20 18.10 -4.66 21.51
C LEU A 20 18.98 -3.40 21.34
N GLU A 21 18.80 -2.66 20.23
CA GLU A 21 19.56 -1.43 19.95
C GLU A 21 18.82 -0.14 20.39
N ASN A 22 17.79 -0.28 21.23
CA ASN A 22 17.03 0.82 21.81
C ASN A 22 16.33 1.72 20.78
N TYR A 23 15.59 1.11 19.83
CA TYR A 23 14.68 1.87 18.97
C TYR A 23 13.28 2.00 19.59
N TYR A 24 12.53 2.99 19.17
CA TYR A 24 11.14 3.15 19.58
C TYR A 24 10.27 2.09 18.90
N TYR A 25 9.45 1.39 19.67
CA TYR A 25 8.52 0.39 19.15
C TYR A 25 7.11 0.65 19.67
N VAL A 26 6.14 0.76 18.76
CA VAL A 26 4.71 0.77 19.09
C VAL A 26 4.27 -0.67 19.28
N ASP A 27 3.93 -1.03 20.50
CA ASP A 27 3.68 -2.43 20.87
C ASP A 27 2.40 -2.97 20.21
N LYS A 28 2.56 -3.85 19.24
CA LYS A 28 1.51 -4.61 18.56
C LYS A 28 1.50 -6.09 18.95
N THR A 29 2.28 -6.49 19.95
CA THR A 29 2.43 -7.90 20.33
C THR A 29 1.16 -8.54 20.87
N GLN A 30 0.17 -7.77 21.34
CA GLN A 30 -1.15 -8.28 21.71
C GLN A 30 -1.89 -9.01 20.57
N TYR A 31 -1.53 -8.71 19.32
CA TYR A 31 -2.15 -9.37 18.16
C TYR A 31 -1.67 -10.81 17.97
N ILE A 32 -0.52 -11.21 18.55
CA ILE A 32 -0.06 -12.61 18.55
C ILE A 32 -1.16 -13.53 19.11
N ALA A 33 -1.63 -13.24 20.30
CA ALA A 33 -2.68 -14.04 20.95
C ALA A 33 -4.04 -13.98 20.21
N LYS A 34 -4.32 -12.87 19.49
CA LYS A 34 -5.53 -12.76 18.68
C LYS A 34 -5.44 -13.64 17.42
N VAL A 35 -4.28 -13.65 16.74
CA VAL A 35 -4.03 -14.52 15.57
C VAL A 35 -4.14 -15.99 15.96
N GLU A 36 -3.56 -16.39 17.08
CA GLU A 36 -3.64 -17.78 17.56
C GLU A 36 -5.07 -18.27 17.78
N LYS A 37 -5.96 -17.39 18.25
CA LYS A 37 -7.34 -17.73 18.61
C LYS A 37 -8.28 -17.91 17.43
N VAL A 38 -8.00 -17.30 16.28
CA VAL A 38 -8.96 -17.28 15.17
C VAL A 38 -8.73 -18.41 14.18
N THR A 39 -7.48 -18.74 13.83
CA THR A 39 -7.17 -19.83 12.90
C THR A 39 -5.72 -20.27 13.00
N SER A 40 -5.45 -21.50 12.54
CA SER A 40 -4.08 -21.99 12.33
C SER A 40 -3.47 -21.51 11.02
N PHE A 41 -4.29 -21.16 10.03
CA PHE A 41 -3.85 -20.75 8.68
C PHE A 41 -4.36 -19.36 8.36
N PHE A 42 -3.54 -18.37 8.69
CA PHE A 42 -3.90 -16.96 8.68
C PHE A 42 -3.42 -16.29 7.39
N PHE A 43 -4.35 -15.77 6.61
CA PHE A 43 -4.06 -14.94 5.45
C PHE A 43 -4.42 -13.48 5.74
N PHE A 44 -3.47 -12.57 5.46
CA PHE A 44 -3.63 -11.17 5.79
C PHE A 44 -2.84 -10.26 4.84
N VAL A 45 -3.51 -9.42 4.12
CA VAL A 45 -2.89 -8.41 3.26
C VAL A 45 -3.11 -7.00 3.81
N ARG A 46 -2.12 -6.16 3.59
CA ARG A 46 -2.13 -4.72 3.86
C ARG A 46 -1.33 -3.98 2.79
N PRO A 47 -1.63 -2.72 2.56
CA PRO A 47 -0.81 -1.88 1.68
C PRO A 47 0.66 -1.93 2.11
N ARG A 48 1.54 -1.55 1.20
CA ARG A 48 2.97 -1.45 1.51
C ARG A 48 3.21 -0.44 2.62
N ARG A 49 4.31 -0.61 3.36
CA ARG A 49 4.76 0.32 4.41
C ARG A 49 3.89 0.39 5.67
N PHE A 50 2.99 -0.58 5.89
CA PHE A 50 2.21 -0.72 7.12
C PHE A 50 2.87 -1.59 8.20
N GLY A 51 4.09 -2.10 7.98
CA GLY A 51 4.83 -2.88 8.96
C GLY A 51 4.63 -4.40 8.88
N LYS A 52 4.17 -4.95 7.73
CA LYS A 52 3.97 -6.40 7.53
C LYS A 52 5.20 -7.22 7.87
N SER A 53 6.33 -6.96 7.21
CA SER A 53 7.57 -7.74 7.38
C SER A 53 8.15 -7.63 8.79
N LEU A 54 7.99 -6.46 9.45
CA LEU A 54 8.35 -6.30 10.86
C LEU A 54 7.50 -7.20 11.77
N PHE A 55 6.19 -7.23 11.53
CA PHE A 55 5.27 -8.09 12.28
C PHE A 55 5.60 -9.58 12.09
N LEU A 56 5.92 -10.01 10.87
CA LEU A 56 6.33 -11.38 10.57
C LEU A 56 7.66 -11.74 11.23
N ASN A 57 8.63 -10.82 11.24
CA ASN A 57 9.90 -11.03 11.93
C ASN A 57 9.68 -11.20 13.44
N MET A 58 8.80 -10.38 14.03
CA MET A 58 8.36 -10.53 15.43
C MET A 58 7.72 -11.89 15.70
N LEU A 59 6.79 -12.35 14.83
CA LEU A 59 6.17 -13.68 14.94
C LEU A 59 7.23 -14.80 14.89
N GLY A 60 8.16 -14.69 13.95
CA GLY A 60 9.24 -15.66 13.81
C GLY A 60 10.04 -15.79 15.11
N LEU A 61 10.45 -14.68 15.71
CA LEU A 61 11.19 -14.69 16.98
C LEU A 61 10.36 -15.22 18.15
N TYR A 62 9.05 -14.93 18.17
CA TYR A 62 8.17 -15.37 19.25
C TYR A 62 7.92 -16.88 19.25
N TYR A 63 7.75 -17.47 18.08
CA TYR A 63 7.38 -18.87 17.93
C TYR A 63 8.56 -19.82 17.80
N ASP A 64 9.74 -19.35 17.36
CA ASP A 64 10.90 -20.21 17.09
C ASP A 64 11.44 -20.82 18.40
N ILE A 65 11.50 -22.15 18.42
CA ILE A 65 12.01 -22.95 19.54
C ILE A 65 13.47 -22.59 19.88
N ASN A 66 14.25 -22.15 18.89
CA ASN A 66 15.64 -21.74 19.05
C ASN A 66 15.82 -20.37 19.70
N GLN A 67 14.74 -19.59 19.87
CA GLN A 67 14.79 -18.24 20.46
C GLN A 67 14.42 -18.22 21.96
N LYS A 68 14.25 -19.39 22.57
CA LYS A 68 13.79 -19.51 23.95
C LYS A 68 14.68 -18.72 24.95
N ASP A 69 15.98 -18.77 24.78
CA ASP A 69 16.94 -18.10 25.71
C ASP A 69 16.96 -16.57 25.52
N LYS A 70 16.50 -16.07 24.40
CA LYS A 70 16.40 -14.63 24.11
C LYS A 70 15.05 -14.04 24.46
N PHE A 71 14.06 -14.86 24.78
CA PHE A 71 12.67 -14.43 24.92
C PHE A 71 12.51 -13.25 25.87
N GLU A 72 13.08 -13.35 27.07
CA GLU A 72 12.96 -12.31 28.10
C GLU A 72 13.58 -10.98 27.65
N LYS A 73 14.69 -11.03 26.92
CA LYS A 73 15.40 -9.84 26.43
C LYS A 73 14.61 -9.12 25.34
N ILE A 74 13.90 -9.90 24.48
CA ILE A 74 13.18 -9.36 23.32
C ILE A 74 11.75 -8.96 23.70
N PHE A 75 11.05 -9.80 24.45
CA PHE A 75 9.61 -9.65 24.70
C PHE A 75 9.25 -9.25 26.14
N GLY A 76 10.14 -9.39 27.11
CA GLY A 76 9.82 -9.25 28.54
C GLY A 76 9.12 -7.95 28.93
N ASN A 77 9.47 -6.83 28.28
CA ASN A 77 8.85 -5.53 28.52
C ASN A 77 7.58 -5.26 27.71
N LEU A 78 7.24 -6.12 26.74
CA LEU A 78 6.10 -5.97 25.84
C LEU A 78 4.85 -6.68 26.38
N TYR A 79 3.70 -6.39 25.79
CA TYR A 79 2.42 -7.00 26.18
C TYR A 79 2.50 -8.53 26.18
N ILE A 80 3.01 -9.14 25.10
CA ILE A 80 3.08 -10.60 24.97
C ILE A 80 4.10 -11.25 25.93
N GLY A 81 5.12 -10.52 26.34
CA GLY A 81 6.08 -10.99 27.35
C GLY A 81 5.43 -11.13 28.72
N LYS A 82 4.52 -10.19 29.06
CA LYS A 82 3.71 -10.22 30.29
C LYS A 82 2.52 -11.19 30.20
N HIS A 83 2.06 -11.51 29.00
CA HIS A 83 0.90 -12.37 28.72
C HIS A 83 1.24 -13.43 27.66
N PRO A 84 2.24 -14.29 27.88
CA PRO A 84 2.70 -15.27 26.89
C PRO A 84 1.62 -16.32 26.62
N THR A 85 1.56 -16.81 25.38
CA THR A 85 0.66 -17.89 24.97
C THR A 85 1.34 -19.26 25.13
N PRO A 86 0.55 -20.36 25.14
CA PRO A 86 1.11 -21.72 25.18
C PRO A 86 1.99 -22.08 23.99
N ASP A 87 1.82 -21.40 22.85
CA ASP A 87 2.56 -21.68 21.61
C ASP A 87 3.92 -20.95 21.53
N ARG A 88 4.29 -20.19 22.56
CA ARG A 88 5.59 -19.51 22.66
C ARG A 88 6.75 -20.49 22.53
N ASN A 89 7.70 -20.20 21.62
CA ASN A 89 8.94 -20.99 21.41
C ASN A 89 8.66 -22.49 21.20
N LYS A 90 7.63 -22.84 20.43
CA LYS A 90 7.16 -24.22 20.26
C LYS A 90 7.49 -24.79 18.88
N TYR A 91 7.73 -23.96 17.88
CA TYR A 91 7.81 -24.38 16.49
C TYR A 91 9.21 -24.26 15.89
N LEU A 92 9.48 -25.06 14.87
CA LEU A 92 10.50 -24.74 13.88
C LEU A 92 9.93 -23.70 12.93
N VAL A 93 10.47 -22.48 12.93
CA VAL A 93 9.92 -21.40 12.11
C VAL A 93 10.64 -21.35 10.75
N LEU A 94 9.92 -21.65 9.68
CA LEU A 94 10.38 -21.49 8.30
C LEU A 94 9.77 -20.24 7.68
N THR A 95 10.61 -19.25 7.37
CA THR A 95 10.19 -18.00 6.72
C THR A 95 10.68 -17.95 5.29
N LEU A 96 9.78 -17.74 4.34
CA LEU A 96 10.06 -17.50 2.92
C LEU A 96 9.54 -16.12 2.54
N ASN A 97 10.42 -15.26 2.00
CA ASN A 97 10.07 -13.95 1.47
C ASN A 97 10.28 -13.94 -0.04
N PHE A 98 9.19 -13.99 -0.79
CA PHE A 98 9.26 -14.10 -2.25
C PHE A 98 9.58 -12.79 -2.98
N SER A 99 9.82 -11.68 -2.27
CA SER A 99 10.38 -10.48 -2.91
C SER A 99 11.77 -10.71 -3.49
N SER A 100 12.50 -11.71 -2.97
CA SER A 100 13.84 -12.09 -3.44
C SER A 100 13.83 -12.92 -4.74
N VAL A 101 12.66 -13.38 -5.20
CA VAL A 101 12.53 -14.12 -6.45
C VAL A 101 12.46 -13.15 -7.62
N ALA A 102 13.45 -13.20 -8.51
CA ALA A 102 13.50 -12.32 -9.69
C ALA A 102 12.36 -12.64 -10.66
N ALA A 103 11.66 -11.61 -11.14
CA ALA A 103 10.52 -11.74 -12.05
C ALA A 103 10.93 -11.95 -13.54
N ASN A 104 12.15 -12.37 -13.83
CA ASN A 104 12.57 -12.72 -15.19
C ASN A 104 11.96 -14.07 -15.59
N MET A 105 11.05 -14.05 -16.56
CA MET A 105 10.26 -15.23 -16.97
C MET A 105 11.10 -16.41 -17.42
N ASP A 106 12.21 -16.16 -18.13
CA ASP A 106 13.07 -17.22 -18.68
C ASP A 106 13.84 -18.00 -17.59
N ARG A 107 14.02 -17.40 -16.42
CA ARG A 107 14.76 -17.95 -15.28
C ARG A 107 13.94 -18.02 -14.00
N LEU A 108 12.65 -17.75 -14.07
CA LEU A 108 11.79 -17.62 -12.88
C LEU A 108 11.77 -18.89 -12.02
N GLU A 109 11.52 -20.04 -12.62
CA GLU A 109 11.49 -21.34 -11.92
C GLU A 109 12.88 -21.69 -11.34
N GLU A 110 13.93 -21.46 -12.08
CA GLU A 110 15.32 -21.63 -11.61
C GLU A 110 15.61 -20.74 -10.40
N THR A 111 15.23 -19.44 -10.48
CA THR A 111 15.44 -18.48 -9.39
C THR A 111 14.61 -18.81 -8.16
N PHE A 112 13.36 -19.23 -8.35
CA PHE A 112 12.49 -19.70 -7.27
C PHE A 112 13.08 -20.93 -6.57
N ASN A 113 13.50 -21.93 -7.34
CA ASN A 113 14.08 -23.15 -6.79
C ASN A 113 15.42 -22.89 -6.08
N THR A 114 16.26 -22.03 -6.64
CA THR A 114 17.53 -21.61 -6.03
C THR A 114 17.28 -20.88 -4.71
N TYR A 115 16.32 -19.96 -4.68
CA TYR A 115 15.92 -19.24 -3.47
C TYR A 115 15.40 -20.20 -2.40
N CYS A 116 14.48 -21.11 -2.77
CA CYS A 116 13.96 -22.13 -1.86
C CYS A 116 15.11 -23.00 -1.29
N LYS A 117 16.05 -23.40 -2.14
CA LYS A 117 17.19 -24.22 -1.70
C LYS A 117 18.03 -23.49 -0.66
N ILE A 118 18.44 -22.25 -0.92
CA ILE A 118 19.24 -21.45 0.02
C ILE A 118 18.54 -21.31 1.38
N VAL A 119 17.26 -20.98 1.38
CA VAL A 119 16.51 -20.77 2.64
C VAL A 119 16.31 -22.10 3.40
N MET A 120 15.98 -23.16 2.68
CA MET A 120 15.67 -24.47 3.30
C MET A 120 16.94 -25.20 3.76
N ASP A 121 18.05 -25.10 3.05
CA ASP A 121 19.36 -25.59 3.52
C ASP A 121 19.74 -24.88 4.84
N GLY A 122 19.69 -23.55 4.88
CA GLY A 122 19.96 -22.79 6.10
C GLY A 122 18.99 -23.10 7.24
N PHE A 123 17.71 -23.39 6.93
CA PHE A 123 16.75 -23.83 7.94
C PHE A 123 17.13 -25.22 8.50
N ALA A 124 17.47 -26.16 7.64
CA ALA A 124 17.86 -27.51 8.05
C ALA A 124 19.14 -27.52 8.89
N GLU A 125 20.15 -26.74 8.49
CA GLU A 125 21.41 -26.57 9.24
C GLU A 125 21.17 -26.01 10.64
N ARG A 126 20.40 -24.92 10.77
CA ARG A 126 20.07 -24.34 12.08
C ARG A 126 19.32 -25.30 12.99
N ASN A 127 18.51 -26.19 12.42
CA ASN A 127 17.66 -27.12 13.13
C ASN A 127 18.20 -28.58 13.12
N ALA A 128 19.45 -28.79 12.70
CA ALA A 128 20.03 -30.14 12.57
C ALA A 128 20.02 -30.94 13.88
N HIS A 129 20.08 -30.26 15.03
CA HIS A 129 20.00 -30.88 16.35
C HIS A 129 18.59 -31.44 16.67
N LEU A 130 17.53 -30.93 16.00
CA LEU A 130 16.14 -31.39 16.15
C LEU A 130 15.70 -32.29 14.99
N LEU A 131 16.16 -32.01 13.78
CA LEU A 131 15.78 -32.74 12.56
C LEU A 131 16.68 -33.95 12.27
N GLY A 132 17.91 -33.97 12.83
CA GLY A 132 18.94 -34.94 12.51
C GLY A 132 19.80 -34.51 11.30
N LYS A 133 21.07 -34.93 11.29
CA LYS A 133 22.02 -34.60 10.20
C LYS A 133 21.58 -35.15 8.83
N GLU A 134 20.90 -36.29 8.83
CA GLU A 134 20.35 -36.91 7.62
C GLU A 134 19.34 -36.01 6.89
N ALA A 135 18.67 -35.10 7.61
CA ALA A 135 17.76 -34.13 6.98
C ALA A 135 18.52 -33.13 6.10
N VAL A 136 19.72 -32.69 6.55
CA VAL A 136 20.60 -31.79 5.79
C VAL A 136 21.15 -32.49 4.54
N GLU A 137 21.65 -33.73 4.71
CA GLU A 137 22.22 -34.53 3.62
C GLU A 137 21.22 -34.77 2.50
N LYS A 138 19.98 -35.13 2.82
CA LYS A 138 18.90 -35.36 1.84
C LYS A 138 18.57 -34.13 0.99
N LEU A 139 18.67 -32.92 1.56
CA LEU A 139 18.37 -31.70 0.80
C LEU A 139 19.40 -31.41 -0.28
N HIS A 140 20.66 -31.85 -0.11
CA HIS A 140 21.71 -31.58 -1.13
C HIS A 140 21.40 -32.17 -2.50
N GLU A 141 20.66 -33.28 -2.57
CA GLU A 141 20.30 -33.94 -3.83
C GLU A 141 19.06 -33.34 -4.50
N LEU A 142 18.26 -32.55 -3.76
CA LEU A 142 17.01 -31.99 -4.24
C LEU A 142 17.21 -30.64 -4.89
N LYS A 143 16.44 -30.36 -5.96
CA LYS A 143 16.60 -29.17 -6.78
C LYS A 143 15.36 -28.28 -6.86
N THR A 144 14.17 -28.83 -6.55
CA THR A 144 12.91 -28.07 -6.68
C THR A 144 12.35 -27.68 -5.32
N GLY A 145 11.70 -26.51 -5.25
CA GLY A 145 11.19 -25.96 -4.00
C GLY A 145 10.16 -26.86 -3.31
N ASP A 146 9.31 -27.53 -4.09
CA ASP A 146 8.31 -28.49 -3.58
C ASP A 146 8.96 -29.75 -3.00
N ALA A 147 9.96 -30.33 -3.68
CA ALA A 147 10.69 -31.49 -3.17
C ALA A 147 11.49 -31.15 -1.90
N LEU A 148 12.12 -29.99 -1.86
CA LEU A 148 12.86 -29.49 -0.68
C LEU A 148 11.92 -29.35 0.52
N LEU A 149 10.77 -28.67 0.34
CA LEU A 149 9.78 -28.53 1.41
C LEU A 149 9.23 -29.87 1.88
N GLY A 150 8.89 -30.77 0.95
CA GLY A 150 8.39 -32.11 1.26
C GLY A 150 9.39 -32.92 2.10
N SER A 151 10.69 -32.86 1.75
CA SER A 151 11.75 -33.54 2.50
C SER A 151 11.93 -32.97 3.90
N LEU A 152 11.86 -31.64 4.07
CA LEU A 152 11.90 -31.00 5.39
C LEU A 152 10.70 -31.40 6.25
N CYS A 153 9.49 -31.34 5.69
CA CYS A 153 8.29 -31.73 6.41
C CYS A 153 8.34 -33.21 6.83
N GLN A 154 8.78 -34.10 5.94
CA GLN A 154 8.96 -35.52 6.28
C GLN A 154 9.98 -35.72 7.40
N SER A 155 11.09 -34.98 7.38
CA SER A 155 12.11 -35.04 8.43
C SER A 155 11.58 -34.53 9.77
N ALA A 156 10.83 -33.42 9.77
CA ALA A 156 10.18 -32.89 10.95
C ALA A 156 9.14 -33.87 11.53
N GLN A 157 8.32 -34.48 10.66
CA GLN A 157 7.33 -35.48 11.04
C GLN A 157 7.96 -36.67 11.72
N ASN A 158 9.03 -37.23 11.17
CA ASN A 158 9.75 -38.37 11.73
C ASN A 158 10.36 -38.10 13.09
N LYS A 159 10.62 -36.82 13.41
CA LYS A 159 11.17 -36.36 14.71
C LYS A 159 10.10 -35.76 15.63
N GLY A 160 8.83 -35.83 15.27
CA GLY A 160 7.72 -35.26 16.07
C GLY A 160 7.76 -33.74 16.19
N GLN A 161 8.48 -33.07 15.30
CA GLN A 161 8.58 -31.60 15.29
C GLN A 161 7.44 -30.98 14.50
N LYS A 162 7.06 -29.75 14.86
CA LYS A 162 6.03 -28.97 14.17
C LYS A 162 6.63 -27.72 13.53
N ILE A 163 6.12 -27.34 12.39
CA ILE A 163 6.56 -26.18 11.61
C ILE A 163 5.51 -25.07 11.70
N TYR A 164 5.98 -23.84 11.96
CA TYR A 164 5.24 -22.61 11.64
C TYR A 164 5.81 -22.06 10.35
N LEU A 165 4.98 -22.06 9.29
CA LEU A 165 5.39 -21.53 7.98
C LEU A 165 4.95 -20.07 7.85
N ILE A 166 5.90 -19.19 7.56
CA ILE A 166 5.67 -17.76 7.29
C ILE A 166 6.00 -17.51 5.81
N LEU A 167 5.00 -17.03 5.05
CA LEU A 167 5.16 -16.67 3.64
C LEU A 167 4.93 -15.15 3.49
N ASP A 168 6.01 -14.40 3.26
CA ASP A 168 5.96 -12.95 3.02
C ASP A 168 6.03 -12.64 1.52
N GLU A 169 5.33 -11.58 1.09
CA GLU A 169 5.30 -11.09 -0.30
C GLU A 169 4.94 -12.22 -1.31
N TYR A 170 3.99 -13.10 -0.93
CA TYR A 170 3.65 -14.31 -1.68
C TYR A 170 3.20 -14.01 -3.12
N ASP A 171 2.63 -12.84 -3.34
CA ASP A 171 2.07 -12.37 -4.62
C ASP A 171 3.06 -11.54 -5.46
N ASN A 172 4.24 -11.20 -4.91
CA ASN A 172 5.13 -10.23 -5.53
C ASN A 172 5.62 -10.62 -6.93
N PHE A 173 6.20 -11.82 -7.10
CA PHE A 173 6.70 -12.23 -8.42
C PHE A 173 5.56 -12.56 -9.38
N ALA A 174 4.47 -13.15 -8.88
CA ALA A 174 3.30 -13.47 -9.69
C ALA A 174 2.64 -12.20 -10.24
N ASN A 175 2.47 -11.17 -9.41
CA ASN A 175 1.97 -9.87 -9.84
C ASN A 175 2.89 -9.20 -10.85
N ASN A 176 4.22 -9.26 -10.67
CA ASN A 176 5.17 -8.74 -11.64
C ASN A 176 5.07 -9.47 -12.99
N ILE A 177 4.92 -10.80 -12.98
CA ILE A 177 4.72 -11.57 -14.22
C ILE A 177 3.41 -11.22 -14.91
N LEU A 178 2.33 -11.04 -14.16
CA LEU A 178 1.05 -10.60 -14.73
C LEU A 178 1.19 -9.26 -15.45
N VAL A 179 1.90 -8.32 -14.84
CA VAL A 179 2.14 -6.96 -15.36
C VAL A 179 3.07 -6.98 -16.58
N ASP A 180 4.22 -7.66 -16.48
CA ASP A 180 5.28 -7.57 -17.49
C ASP A 180 5.06 -8.51 -18.68
N TYR A 181 4.39 -9.65 -18.46
CA TYR A 181 4.27 -10.73 -19.46
C TYR A 181 2.82 -11.15 -19.76
N GLY A 182 1.84 -10.61 -19.03
CA GLY A 182 0.42 -10.84 -19.23
C GLY A 182 -0.12 -12.18 -18.71
N ASN A 183 -1.45 -12.35 -18.82
CA ASN A 183 -2.20 -13.43 -18.20
C ASN A 183 -1.74 -14.85 -18.62
N LYS A 184 -1.38 -15.06 -19.89
CA LYS A 184 -0.93 -16.39 -20.36
C LYS A 184 0.30 -16.90 -19.62
N ARG A 185 1.29 -16.02 -19.38
CA ARG A 185 2.52 -16.36 -18.65
C ARG A 185 2.24 -16.53 -17.15
N TYR A 186 1.44 -15.65 -16.58
CA TYR A 186 0.99 -15.76 -15.21
C TYR A 186 0.31 -17.13 -14.93
N ARG A 187 -0.61 -17.56 -15.80
CA ARG A 187 -1.27 -18.86 -15.67
C ARG A 187 -0.31 -20.05 -15.76
N SER A 188 0.79 -19.95 -16.48
CA SER A 188 1.78 -21.03 -16.55
C SER A 188 2.47 -21.34 -15.21
N ILE A 189 2.48 -20.41 -14.27
CA ILE A 189 3.08 -20.58 -12.93
C ILE A 189 2.05 -20.88 -11.83
N THR A 190 0.81 -20.39 -12.01
CA THR A 190 -0.25 -20.48 -10.98
C THR A 190 -1.27 -21.61 -11.27
N HIS A 191 -1.33 -22.11 -12.50
CA HIS A 191 -2.31 -23.13 -12.91
C HIS A 191 -1.64 -24.44 -13.36
N GLY A 192 -2.42 -25.49 -13.45
CA GLY A 192 -1.97 -26.80 -13.96
C GLY A 192 -0.80 -27.39 -13.17
N SER A 193 0.33 -27.61 -13.84
CA SER A 193 1.58 -28.11 -13.28
C SER A 193 2.58 -27.00 -12.94
N GLY A 194 2.12 -25.75 -12.80
CA GLY A 194 2.99 -24.61 -12.47
C GLY A 194 3.74 -24.85 -11.15
N PHE A 195 5.03 -24.47 -11.12
CA PHE A 195 5.92 -24.76 -9.98
C PHE A 195 5.42 -24.16 -8.66
N PHE A 196 4.84 -22.95 -8.70
CA PHE A 196 4.34 -22.29 -7.51
C PHE A 196 3.09 -22.99 -6.94
N ARG A 197 2.20 -23.42 -7.83
CA ARG A 197 1.06 -24.24 -7.42
C ARG A 197 1.50 -25.57 -6.84
N SER A 198 2.51 -26.23 -7.43
CA SER A 198 3.08 -27.50 -6.92
C SER A 198 3.68 -27.31 -5.53
N PHE A 199 4.39 -26.21 -5.31
CA PHE A 199 4.91 -25.84 -3.99
C PHE A 199 3.78 -25.69 -2.94
N LEU A 200 2.71 -24.95 -3.26
CA LEU A 200 1.59 -24.75 -2.33
C LEU A 200 0.75 -26.03 -2.10
N LYS A 201 0.73 -26.95 -3.04
CA LYS A 201 0.14 -28.28 -2.79
C LYS A 201 0.88 -29.03 -1.69
N VAL A 202 2.22 -28.99 -1.70
CA VAL A 202 3.02 -29.61 -0.64
C VAL A 202 2.71 -28.93 0.72
N VAL A 203 2.60 -27.60 0.76
CA VAL A 203 2.17 -26.89 1.97
C VAL A 203 0.83 -27.43 2.47
N LYS A 204 -0.17 -27.59 1.57
CA LYS A 204 -1.49 -28.12 1.90
C LYS A 204 -1.42 -29.56 2.40
N ASP A 205 -0.65 -30.42 1.74
CA ASP A 205 -0.55 -31.84 2.10
C ASP A 205 0.00 -32.02 3.52
N TYR A 206 1.00 -31.20 3.91
CA TYR A 206 1.58 -31.27 5.24
C TYR A 206 0.87 -30.39 6.29
N SER A 207 -0.11 -29.60 5.92
CA SER A 207 -0.90 -28.80 6.87
C SER A 207 -1.77 -29.62 7.81
N SER A 208 -2.07 -30.87 7.43
CA SER A 208 -2.81 -31.81 8.28
C SER A 208 -1.92 -32.54 9.31
N SER A 209 -0.60 -32.43 9.23
CA SER A 209 0.32 -33.25 10.02
C SER A 209 1.47 -32.47 10.67
N VAL A 210 2.24 -31.72 9.91
CA VAL A 210 3.51 -31.10 10.34
C VAL A 210 3.46 -29.58 10.36
N ILE A 211 2.90 -28.98 9.30
CA ILE A 211 2.74 -27.51 9.25
C ILE A 211 1.51 -27.16 10.10
N GLU A 212 1.73 -26.88 11.37
CA GLU A 212 0.65 -26.65 12.34
C GLU A 212 0.09 -25.24 12.24
N ARG A 213 0.93 -24.26 11.82
CA ARG A 213 0.52 -22.87 11.61
C ARG A 213 1.10 -22.29 10.34
N ILE A 214 0.31 -21.44 9.70
CA ILE A 214 0.73 -20.67 8.52
C ILE A 214 0.34 -19.23 8.72
N PHE A 215 1.27 -18.29 8.46
CA PHE A 215 0.96 -16.89 8.24
C PHE A 215 1.38 -16.51 6.82
N LEU A 216 0.39 -16.17 6.00
CA LEU A 216 0.58 -15.78 4.61
C LEU A 216 0.26 -14.29 4.46
N THR A 217 1.17 -13.51 3.87
CA THR A 217 0.93 -12.09 3.61
C THR A 217 1.50 -11.62 2.29
N GLY A 218 0.91 -10.54 1.79
CA GLY A 218 1.28 -9.86 0.56
C GLY A 218 0.58 -8.51 0.47
N VAL A 219 0.38 -8.04 -0.76
CA VAL A 219 -0.31 -6.77 -1.01
C VAL A 219 -1.73 -7.01 -1.54
N SER A 220 -1.95 -8.05 -2.35
CA SER A 220 -3.25 -8.32 -2.97
C SER A 220 -3.71 -9.77 -2.81
N PRO A 221 -5.02 -10.06 -2.84
CA PRO A 221 -5.55 -11.42 -2.76
C PRO A 221 -5.64 -12.12 -4.12
N VAL A 222 -5.23 -11.49 -5.22
CA VAL A 222 -5.42 -11.97 -6.61
C VAL A 222 -4.82 -13.36 -6.82
N THR A 223 -3.54 -13.52 -6.52
CA THR A 223 -2.83 -14.78 -6.71
C THR A 223 -3.41 -15.93 -5.86
N MET A 224 -4.04 -15.60 -4.71
CA MET A 224 -4.68 -16.61 -3.86
C MET A 224 -5.86 -17.30 -4.55
N ASP A 225 -6.69 -16.55 -5.27
CA ASP A 225 -7.85 -17.13 -5.96
C ASP A 225 -7.41 -18.13 -7.04
N ASP A 226 -6.41 -17.78 -7.83
CA ASP A 226 -5.85 -18.64 -8.87
C ASP A 226 -5.17 -19.90 -8.31
N LEU A 227 -4.66 -19.82 -7.09
CA LEU A 227 -4.01 -20.93 -6.38
C LEU A 227 -5.00 -21.76 -5.54
N THR A 228 -6.25 -21.29 -5.33
CA THR A 228 -7.22 -21.91 -4.40
C THR A 228 -7.55 -23.35 -4.72
N SER A 229 -7.54 -23.78 -5.98
CA SER A 229 -7.69 -25.20 -6.30
C SER A 229 -6.57 -26.09 -5.73
N GLY A 230 -5.43 -25.48 -5.34
CA GLY A 230 -4.30 -26.13 -4.66
C GLY A 230 -4.15 -25.75 -3.18
N PHE A 231 -4.66 -24.58 -2.75
CA PHE A 231 -4.40 -24.00 -1.42
C PHE A 231 -5.63 -23.27 -0.86
N ASN A 232 -6.70 -23.98 -0.58
CA ASN A 232 -7.95 -23.43 -0.03
C ASN A 232 -8.07 -23.61 1.50
N ILE A 233 -6.97 -23.47 2.23
CA ILE A 233 -6.93 -23.75 3.68
C ILE A 233 -6.77 -22.49 4.53
N ALA A 234 -6.37 -21.35 3.94
CA ALA A 234 -6.14 -20.12 4.67
C ALA A 234 -7.39 -19.22 4.65
N ASP A 235 -7.76 -18.73 5.84
CA ASP A 235 -8.85 -17.77 6.01
C ASP A 235 -8.33 -16.33 5.86
N ASN A 236 -9.03 -15.52 5.05
CA ASN A 236 -8.68 -14.12 4.82
C ASN A 236 -9.24 -13.21 5.91
N TYR A 237 -8.36 -12.67 6.75
CA TYR A 237 -8.69 -11.74 7.83
C TYR A 237 -8.41 -10.26 7.49
N SER A 238 -8.10 -9.94 6.25
CA SER A 238 -7.74 -8.57 5.83
C SER A 238 -8.84 -7.55 6.12
N SER A 239 -10.11 -7.93 5.96
CA SER A 239 -11.28 -7.08 6.23
C SER A 239 -11.91 -7.33 7.61
N SER A 240 -11.22 -8.06 8.51
CA SER A 240 -11.73 -8.32 9.86
C SER A 240 -11.53 -7.11 10.78
N PRO A 241 -12.57 -6.65 11.48
CA PRO A 241 -12.46 -5.52 12.41
C PRO A 241 -11.48 -5.78 13.55
N ILE A 242 -11.33 -7.05 13.99
CA ILE A 242 -10.40 -7.43 15.06
C ILE A 242 -8.94 -7.07 14.69
N PHE A 243 -8.60 -7.09 13.40
CA PHE A 243 -7.26 -6.86 12.88
C PHE A 243 -7.11 -5.52 12.14
N ASN A 244 -8.12 -4.64 12.20
CA ASN A 244 -8.03 -3.31 11.58
C ASN A 244 -6.79 -2.53 12.04
N ASN A 245 -6.50 -2.57 13.35
CA ASN A 245 -5.41 -1.83 13.99
C ASN A 245 -4.13 -2.67 14.23
N MET A 246 -4.02 -3.87 13.62
CA MET A 246 -2.88 -4.75 13.82
C MET A 246 -1.60 -4.18 13.22
N MET A 247 -1.70 -3.51 12.10
CA MET A 247 -0.59 -2.86 11.38
C MET A 247 -0.92 -1.39 11.13
N GLY A 248 0.10 -0.55 11.02
CA GLY A 248 -0.08 0.91 11.00
C GLY A 248 -0.17 1.49 12.42
N PHE A 249 -0.35 2.81 12.53
CA PHE A 249 -0.52 3.51 13.80
C PHE A 249 -1.89 4.20 13.85
N ASN A 250 -2.56 4.14 14.99
CA ASN A 250 -3.70 5.02 15.26
C ASN A 250 -3.22 6.38 15.79
N GLU A 251 -4.10 7.39 15.84
CA GLU A 251 -3.72 8.74 16.27
C GLU A 251 -3.14 8.77 17.69
N GLN A 252 -3.67 7.96 18.62
CA GLN A 252 -3.15 7.92 19.99
C GLN A 252 -1.71 7.37 20.05
N GLU A 253 -1.39 6.39 19.22
CA GLU A 253 -0.03 5.84 19.12
C GLU A 253 0.93 6.87 18.52
N VAL A 254 0.48 7.64 17.52
CA VAL A 254 1.30 8.74 16.94
C VAL A 254 1.50 9.85 17.97
N ARG A 255 0.48 10.25 18.73
CA ARG A 255 0.60 11.22 19.81
C ARG A 255 1.62 10.76 20.86
N THR A 256 1.51 9.50 21.29
CA THR A 256 2.43 8.91 22.29
C THR A 256 3.87 8.89 21.77
N LEU A 257 4.08 8.63 20.47
CA LEU A 257 5.40 8.71 19.83
C LEU A 257 5.97 10.14 19.87
N ILE A 258 5.18 11.14 19.51
CA ILE A 258 5.59 12.56 19.52
C ILE A 258 5.90 13.00 20.95
N ASP A 259 5.00 12.73 21.91
CA ASP A 259 5.14 13.14 23.31
C ASP A 259 6.37 12.47 23.96
N TYR A 260 6.70 11.23 23.58
CA TYR A 260 7.93 10.59 24.00
C TYR A 260 9.16 11.42 23.62
N TYR A 261 9.30 11.86 22.37
CA TYR A 261 10.47 12.66 21.96
C TYR A 261 10.45 14.06 22.56
N LYS A 262 9.27 14.66 22.73
CA LYS A 262 9.11 15.96 23.41
C LYS A 262 9.51 15.89 24.90
N SER A 263 9.38 14.76 25.55
CA SER A 263 9.81 14.61 26.95
C SER A 263 11.33 14.70 27.15
N TYR A 264 12.12 14.52 26.09
CA TYR A 264 13.58 14.60 26.13
C TYR A 264 14.15 15.91 25.59
N ARG A 265 13.37 16.64 24.80
CA ARG A 265 13.83 17.83 24.14
C ARG A 265 12.64 18.74 23.78
N GLU A 266 12.83 20.05 23.97
CA GLU A 266 11.87 21.04 23.48
C GLU A 266 11.86 21.03 21.95
N LEU A 267 10.66 20.98 21.36
CA LEU A 267 10.45 20.98 19.92
C LEU A 267 9.63 22.21 19.52
N PRO A 268 9.86 22.79 18.31
CA PRO A 268 9.20 24.01 17.85
C PRO A 268 7.67 23.92 17.81
N HIS A 269 7.12 22.72 17.49
CA HIS A 269 5.69 22.52 17.32
C HIS A 269 5.08 21.73 18.48
N THR A 270 3.83 22.03 18.80
CA THR A 270 3.01 21.22 19.72
C THR A 270 2.65 19.87 19.11
N THR A 271 2.25 18.91 19.94
CA THR A 271 1.76 17.60 19.47
C THR A 271 0.54 17.77 18.55
N ASP A 272 -0.39 18.69 18.87
CA ASP A 272 -1.58 18.94 18.06
C ASP A 272 -1.23 19.55 16.70
N GLU A 273 -0.26 20.45 16.64
CA GLU A 273 0.23 20.99 15.35
C GLU A 273 0.85 19.91 14.48
N LEU A 274 1.72 19.06 15.05
CA LEU A 274 2.32 17.95 14.29
C LEU A 274 1.28 16.94 13.80
N ILE A 275 0.28 16.61 14.61
CA ILE A 275 -0.85 15.78 14.18
C ILE A 275 -1.63 16.44 13.04
N THR A 276 -1.95 17.74 13.18
CA THR A 276 -2.66 18.50 12.14
C THR A 276 -1.90 18.52 10.81
N ILE A 277 -0.58 18.59 10.86
CA ILE A 277 0.29 18.53 9.67
C ILE A 277 0.32 17.13 9.06
N MET A 278 0.50 16.08 9.85
CA MET A 278 0.66 14.71 9.35
C MET A 278 -0.66 14.06 8.90
N LYS A 279 -1.77 14.37 9.58
CA LYS A 279 -3.05 13.71 9.37
C LYS A 279 -3.54 13.72 7.92
N PRO A 280 -3.56 14.86 7.20
CA PRO A 280 -4.00 14.90 5.80
C PRO A 280 -3.11 14.09 4.85
N TRP A 281 -1.85 13.80 5.24
CA TRP A 281 -0.88 13.12 4.40
C TRP A 281 -0.80 11.62 4.64
N TYR A 282 -1.03 11.15 5.86
CA TYR A 282 -0.67 9.78 6.25
C TYR A 282 -1.80 8.97 6.88
N ASP A 283 -2.89 9.63 7.32
CA ASP A 283 -4.03 9.04 8.01
C ASP A 283 -5.15 8.57 7.05
N ASN A 284 -6.30 8.28 7.66
CA ASN A 284 -7.61 7.95 7.07
C ASN A 284 -7.72 6.54 6.50
N TYR A 285 -6.83 5.61 6.82
CA TYR A 285 -7.03 4.21 6.41
C TYR A 285 -8.00 3.48 7.35
N CYS A 286 -9.02 2.87 6.76
CA CYS A 286 -9.93 1.94 7.41
C CYS A 286 -10.04 0.67 6.56
N PHE A 287 -9.73 -0.48 7.17
CA PHE A 287 -9.64 -1.76 6.49
C PHE A 287 -10.81 -2.70 6.78
N ALA A 288 -11.81 -2.27 7.51
CA ALA A 288 -12.97 -3.08 7.83
C ALA A 288 -14.22 -2.22 7.96
N MET A 289 -15.32 -2.60 7.32
CA MET A 289 -16.60 -1.88 7.41
C MET A 289 -17.07 -1.68 8.84
N LYS A 290 -16.92 -2.69 9.69
CA LYS A 290 -17.33 -2.63 11.10
C LYS A 290 -16.41 -1.79 11.97
N ALA A 291 -15.25 -1.37 11.45
CA ALA A 291 -14.28 -0.51 12.14
C ALA A 291 -14.43 0.99 11.77
N LEU A 292 -15.43 1.39 10.98
CA LEU A 292 -15.66 2.79 10.59
C LEU A 292 -15.84 3.76 11.78
N LYS A 293 -16.24 3.24 12.94
CA LYS A 293 -16.38 4.04 14.18
C LYS A 293 -15.11 4.03 15.04
N GLU A 294 -14.12 3.23 14.69
CA GLU A 294 -12.83 3.18 15.35
C GLU A 294 -11.90 4.27 14.78
N PRO A 295 -10.84 4.65 15.48
CA PRO A 295 -9.82 5.55 14.93
C PRO A 295 -9.25 5.02 13.63
N SER A 296 -9.09 5.89 12.64
CA SER A 296 -8.40 5.58 11.39
C SER A 296 -6.92 5.29 11.63
N MET A 297 -6.29 4.68 10.61
CA MET A 297 -4.90 4.25 10.68
C MET A 297 -4.00 5.14 9.83
N TYR A 298 -2.89 5.55 10.40
CA TYR A 298 -1.77 6.17 9.70
C TYR A 298 -0.89 5.10 9.05
N ASN A 299 -0.33 5.41 7.90
CA ASN A 299 0.79 4.65 7.37
C ASN A 299 2.00 4.82 8.29
N SER A 300 2.41 3.72 8.96
CA SER A 300 3.45 3.77 10.00
C SER A 300 4.82 4.21 9.49
N ASP A 301 5.22 3.78 8.30
CA ASP A 301 6.52 4.14 7.73
C ASP A 301 6.59 5.64 7.38
N MET A 302 5.47 6.22 6.92
CA MET A 302 5.37 7.66 6.66
C MET A 302 5.45 8.51 7.92
N VAL A 303 4.81 8.06 8.99
CA VAL A 303 4.94 8.74 10.30
C VAL A 303 6.38 8.67 10.80
N LEU A 304 7.03 7.51 10.67
CA LEU A 304 8.43 7.34 11.07
C LEU A 304 9.38 8.14 10.18
N TYR A 305 9.11 8.24 8.86
CA TYR A 305 9.84 9.11 7.95
C TYR A 305 9.77 10.56 8.40
N PHE A 306 8.55 11.08 8.63
CA PHE A 306 8.33 12.45 9.10
C PHE A 306 9.07 12.71 10.41
N MET A 307 8.88 11.85 11.41
CA MET A 307 9.49 12.00 12.73
C MET A 307 11.01 11.91 12.68
N ASN A 308 11.58 11.04 11.84
CA ASN A 308 13.03 10.93 11.66
C ASN A 308 13.62 12.22 11.09
N HIS A 309 12.97 12.78 10.06
CA HIS A 309 13.38 14.05 9.46
C HIS A 309 13.22 15.21 10.45
N TYR A 310 12.06 15.30 11.11
CA TYR A 310 11.74 16.35 12.07
C TYR A 310 12.69 16.36 13.27
N MET A 311 13.05 15.18 13.79
CA MET A 311 13.98 15.07 14.91
C MET A 311 15.43 15.41 14.54
N LEU A 312 15.82 15.25 13.27
CA LEU A 312 17.16 15.61 12.77
C LEU A 312 17.29 17.11 12.50
N ASN A 313 16.28 17.72 11.89
CA ASN A 313 16.36 19.07 11.36
C ASN A 313 15.60 20.13 12.20
N GLU A 314 14.76 19.70 13.15
CA GLU A 314 13.82 20.52 13.92
C GLU A 314 12.81 21.26 13.03
N ASP A 315 12.61 20.78 11.81
CA ASP A 315 11.74 21.37 10.82
C ASP A 315 10.92 20.31 10.07
N ILE A 316 9.81 20.75 9.49
CA ILE A 316 8.90 19.91 8.70
C ILE A 316 9.62 19.48 7.42
N PRO A 317 9.48 18.22 6.97
CA PRO A 317 10.07 17.78 5.72
C PRO A 317 9.63 18.64 4.52
N ASP A 318 10.58 19.11 3.69
CA ASP A 318 10.28 19.79 2.42
C ASP A 318 9.39 18.95 1.53
N ASN A 319 9.60 17.63 1.54
CA ASN A 319 8.77 16.67 0.85
C ASN A 319 8.08 15.75 1.86
N MET A 320 6.76 15.82 1.91
CA MET A 320 5.94 14.96 2.78
C MET A 320 5.91 13.51 2.31
N LEU A 321 6.40 13.19 1.10
CA LEU A 321 6.47 11.84 0.55
C LEU A 321 7.91 11.36 0.48
N ASP A 322 8.17 10.21 1.11
CA ASP A 322 9.41 9.46 0.91
C ASP A 322 9.53 9.02 -0.57
N ALA A 323 10.72 9.20 -1.15
CA ALA A 323 11.02 8.82 -2.53
C ALA A 323 10.75 7.31 -2.81
N ASN A 324 10.96 6.45 -1.81
CA ASN A 324 10.74 5.01 -1.94
C ASN A 324 9.24 4.65 -2.07
N ILE A 325 8.34 5.45 -1.50
CA ILE A 325 6.90 5.24 -1.65
C ILE A 325 6.44 5.49 -3.08
N ARG A 326 6.98 6.52 -3.74
CA ARG A 326 6.70 6.78 -5.16
C ARG A 326 7.04 5.58 -6.04
N THR A 327 8.15 4.90 -5.76
CA THR A 327 8.57 3.71 -6.51
C THR A 327 7.62 2.52 -6.33
N ASP A 328 7.05 2.35 -5.14
CA ASP A 328 6.11 1.26 -4.85
C ASP A 328 4.80 1.39 -5.65
N TYR A 329 4.34 2.62 -5.88
CA TYR A 329 3.13 2.87 -6.69
C TYR A 329 3.35 2.74 -8.21
N ASN A 330 4.57 2.83 -8.70
CA ASN A 330 4.86 2.61 -10.12
C ASN A 330 4.45 1.21 -10.61
N LYS A 331 4.43 0.21 -9.73
CA LYS A 331 3.95 -1.13 -10.07
C LYS A 331 2.44 -1.16 -10.34
N LEU A 332 1.65 -0.38 -9.61
CA LEU A 332 0.22 -0.25 -9.87
C LEU A 332 -0.04 0.45 -11.22
N ARG A 333 0.78 1.43 -11.57
CA ARG A 333 0.74 2.08 -12.87
C ARG A 333 0.80 1.08 -14.02
N HIS A 334 1.69 0.10 -13.96
CA HIS A 334 1.78 -0.95 -14.98
C HIS A 334 0.52 -1.82 -15.04
N LEU A 335 -0.13 -2.12 -13.92
CA LEU A 335 -1.40 -2.86 -13.90
C LEU A 335 -2.54 -2.09 -14.59
N ILE A 336 -2.57 -0.77 -14.47
CA ILE A 336 -3.53 0.09 -15.19
C ILE A 336 -3.22 0.12 -16.70
N HIS A 337 -1.92 0.01 -17.08
CA HIS A 337 -1.48 0.04 -18.49
C HIS A 337 -1.56 -1.31 -19.21
N VAL A 338 -1.76 -2.43 -18.53
CA VAL A 338 -1.86 -3.77 -19.16
C VAL A 338 -3.03 -3.84 -20.15
N ASP A 339 -4.03 -3.00 -19.96
CA ASP A 339 -5.11 -2.82 -20.94
C ASP A 339 -4.78 -1.62 -21.86
N LYS A 340 -4.08 -1.88 -22.99
CA LYS A 340 -3.68 -0.87 -23.98
C LYS A 340 -4.86 -0.17 -24.69
N THR A 341 -6.05 -0.62 -24.48
CA THR A 341 -7.29 0.08 -24.79
C THR A 341 -7.76 0.80 -23.53
N PHE A 342 -8.24 2.03 -23.67
CA PHE A 342 -8.93 2.77 -22.59
C PHE A 342 -10.13 1.93 -22.12
N GLY A 343 -9.87 0.85 -21.35
CA GLY A 343 -10.86 -0.04 -20.84
C GLY A 343 -11.67 0.61 -19.72
N GLU A 344 -12.66 -0.11 -19.22
CA GLU A 344 -13.54 0.35 -18.12
C GLU A 344 -12.76 0.77 -16.87
N ASN A 345 -11.54 0.26 -16.65
CA ASN A 345 -10.67 0.61 -15.51
C ASN A 345 -10.15 2.06 -15.55
N ALA A 346 -9.90 2.63 -16.74
CA ALA A 346 -9.52 4.03 -16.84
C ALA A 346 -10.67 4.96 -16.39
N SER A 347 -11.92 4.60 -16.68
CA SER A 347 -13.10 5.33 -16.22
C SER A 347 -13.26 5.27 -14.70
N VAL A 348 -12.89 4.15 -14.05
CA VAL A 348 -12.88 4.03 -12.59
C VAL A 348 -11.86 4.99 -11.97
N VAL A 349 -10.64 5.06 -12.50
CA VAL A 349 -9.61 6.00 -12.00
C VAL A 349 -10.06 7.44 -12.23
N GLN A 350 -10.65 7.74 -13.39
CA GLN A 350 -11.20 9.05 -13.69
C GLN A 350 -12.28 9.47 -12.69
N GLU A 351 -13.25 8.58 -12.40
CA GLU A 351 -14.29 8.82 -11.38
C GLU A 351 -13.67 9.11 -10.00
N ILE A 352 -12.68 8.31 -9.58
CA ILE A 352 -12.00 8.48 -8.28
C ILE A 352 -11.25 9.83 -8.23
N VAL A 353 -10.57 10.21 -9.31
CA VAL A 353 -9.85 11.49 -9.39
C VAL A 353 -10.81 12.67 -9.34
N GLU A 354 -11.93 12.58 -10.06
CA GLU A 354 -12.95 13.63 -10.14
C GLU A 354 -13.69 13.83 -8.80
N LYS A 355 -14.19 12.72 -8.22
CA LYS A 355 -15.06 12.78 -7.03
C LYS A 355 -14.31 12.58 -5.71
N GLY A 356 -13.07 12.10 -5.75
CA GLY A 356 -12.32 11.69 -4.56
C GLY A 356 -12.79 10.35 -3.96
N SER A 357 -13.83 9.72 -4.52
CA SER A 357 -14.44 8.46 -4.04
C SER A 357 -15.19 7.73 -5.14
N THR A 358 -15.49 6.46 -4.88
CA THR A 358 -16.41 5.61 -5.66
C THR A 358 -17.16 4.69 -4.71
N THR A 359 -18.21 4.00 -5.17
CA THR A 359 -18.88 2.93 -4.41
C THR A 359 -18.52 1.57 -5.00
N GLY A 360 -18.54 0.52 -4.19
CA GLY A 360 -18.33 -0.84 -4.66
C GLY A 360 -18.05 -1.84 -3.54
N ILE A 361 -18.33 -3.10 -3.83
CA ILE A 361 -18.08 -4.21 -2.90
C ILE A 361 -16.61 -4.60 -2.97
N ILE A 362 -15.98 -4.81 -1.81
CA ILE A 362 -14.61 -5.31 -1.73
C ILE A 362 -14.65 -6.83 -1.80
N ALA A 363 -14.12 -7.39 -2.90
CA ALA A 363 -13.97 -8.82 -3.06
C ALA A 363 -12.83 -9.35 -2.19
N ASN A 364 -13.06 -10.46 -1.48
CA ASN A 364 -12.05 -11.09 -0.64
C ASN A 364 -10.97 -11.82 -1.44
N SER A 365 -11.31 -12.27 -2.66
CA SER A 365 -10.40 -12.85 -3.65
C SER A 365 -11.05 -12.77 -5.04
N PHE A 366 -10.26 -12.77 -6.08
CA PHE A 366 -10.69 -12.85 -7.48
C PHE A 366 -9.51 -13.28 -8.36
N PRO A 367 -9.78 -14.00 -9.48
CA PRO A 367 -8.72 -14.44 -10.39
C PRO A 367 -8.09 -13.27 -11.14
N ALA A 368 -6.82 -13.43 -11.53
CA ALA A 368 -6.08 -12.37 -12.23
C ALA A 368 -6.74 -11.93 -13.55
N GLU A 369 -7.42 -12.84 -14.25
CA GLU A 369 -8.15 -12.54 -15.49
C GLU A 369 -9.35 -11.61 -15.28
N ASP A 370 -9.85 -11.53 -14.06
CA ASP A 370 -11.00 -10.72 -13.68
C ASP A 370 -10.61 -9.33 -13.14
N ILE A 371 -9.32 -8.98 -13.11
CA ILE A 371 -8.83 -7.64 -12.73
C ILE A 371 -9.39 -6.55 -13.66
N ILE A 372 -9.66 -6.89 -14.93
CA ILE A 372 -10.26 -5.98 -15.91
C ILE A 372 -11.69 -5.57 -15.58
N LYS A 373 -12.38 -6.30 -14.70
CA LYS A 373 -13.74 -5.96 -14.25
C LYS A 373 -13.68 -4.80 -13.24
N PRO A 374 -14.46 -3.73 -13.41
CA PRO A 374 -14.41 -2.54 -12.56
C PRO A 374 -14.53 -2.84 -11.06
N GLU A 375 -15.37 -3.78 -10.65
CA GLU A 375 -15.55 -4.15 -9.23
C GLU A 375 -14.28 -4.74 -8.63
N ASN A 376 -13.61 -5.62 -9.38
CA ASN A 376 -12.35 -6.25 -8.94
C ASN A 376 -11.20 -5.25 -8.98
N PHE A 377 -11.20 -4.33 -9.94
CA PHE A 377 -10.23 -3.27 -10.00
C PHE A 377 -10.36 -2.29 -8.82
N LYS A 378 -11.58 -1.91 -8.42
CA LYS A 378 -11.83 -1.14 -7.19
C LYS A 378 -11.32 -1.87 -5.95
N SER A 379 -11.55 -3.18 -5.86
CA SER A 379 -11.03 -4.02 -4.79
C SER A 379 -9.50 -4.05 -4.79
N LEU A 380 -8.86 -4.13 -5.96
CA LEU A 380 -7.41 -4.08 -6.09
C LEU A 380 -6.85 -2.75 -5.60
N LEU A 381 -7.44 -1.62 -6.01
CA LEU A 381 -7.05 -0.29 -5.54
C LEU A 381 -7.16 -0.17 -4.01
N TYR A 382 -8.20 -0.75 -3.41
CA TYR A 382 -8.34 -0.81 -1.95
C TYR A 382 -7.19 -1.60 -1.29
N TYR A 383 -6.87 -2.81 -1.78
CA TYR A 383 -5.78 -3.61 -1.22
C TYR A 383 -4.41 -2.96 -1.38
N TYR A 384 -4.18 -2.22 -2.46
CA TYR A 384 -2.97 -1.42 -2.65
C TYR A 384 -2.93 -0.14 -1.80
N GLY A 385 -4.03 0.20 -1.10
CA GLY A 385 -4.13 1.39 -0.27
C GLY A 385 -4.36 2.69 -1.04
N MET A 386 -4.79 2.59 -2.30
CA MET A 386 -5.22 3.74 -3.09
C MET A 386 -6.64 4.19 -2.72
N LEU A 387 -7.42 3.27 -2.17
CA LEU A 387 -8.74 3.52 -1.62
C LEU A 387 -8.83 3.00 -0.19
N THR A 388 -9.72 3.60 0.58
CA THR A 388 -10.07 3.21 1.95
C THR A 388 -11.58 3.20 2.12
N ILE A 389 -12.08 2.44 3.08
CA ILE A 389 -13.50 2.47 3.43
C ILE A 389 -13.76 3.75 4.24
N SER A 390 -14.66 4.61 3.76
CA SER A 390 -15.01 5.88 4.41
C SER A 390 -16.47 5.98 4.86
N GLY A 391 -17.32 5.09 4.38
CA GLY A 391 -18.75 5.12 4.69
C GLY A 391 -19.53 4.00 4.01
N MET A 392 -20.85 4.18 3.99
CA MET A 392 -21.80 3.34 3.26
C MET A 392 -22.82 4.21 2.53
N GLU A 393 -23.15 3.84 1.32
CA GLU A 393 -24.22 4.41 0.53
C GLU A 393 -25.06 3.30 -0.13
N MET A 394 -26.39 3.36 0.03
CA MET A 394 -27.34 2.37 -0.53
C MET A 394 -26.98 0.90 -0.27
N GLY A 395 -26.26 0.61 0.82
CA GLY A 395 -25.84 -0.75 1.18
C GLY A 395 -24.48 -1.16 0.65
N GLU A 396 -23.79 -0.30 -0.10
CA GLU A 396 -22.43 -0.53 -0.60
C GLU A 396 -21.41 0.33 0.14
N PRO A 397 -20.16 -0.16 0.30
CA PRO A 397 -19.06 0.64 0.81
C PRO A 397 -18.76 1.85 -0.06
N ILE A 398 -18.58 3.02 0.58
CA ILE A 398 -17.94 4.18 -0.05
C ILE A 398 -16.44 3.98 0.08
N LEU A 399 -15.75 3.95 -1.05
CA LEU A 399 -14.31 3.80 -1.19
C LEU A 399 -13.72 5.16 -1.57
N SER A 400 -13.02 5.81 -0.64
CA SER A 400 -12.46 7.16 -0.85
C SER A 400 -10.94 7.12 -0.94
N VAL A 401 -10.36 8.13 -1.59
CA VAL A 401 -8.92 8.38 -1.54
C VAL A 401 -8.54 8.74 -0.10
N PRO A 402 -7.65 7.98 0.58
CA PRO A 402 -7.44 8.15 2.00
C PRO A 402 -6.80 9.50 2.37
N ASN A 403 -5.82 9.96 1.60
CA ASN A 403 -5.02 11.12 1.97
C ASN A 403 -4.36 11.78 0.76
N TRP A 404 -3.66 12.90 1.01
CA TRP A 404 -3.00 13.67 -0.03
C TRP A 404 -1.84 12.91 -0.70
N ALA A 405 -1.14 12.06 0.06
CA ALA A 405 -0.06 11.23 -0.49
C ALA A 405 -0.57 10.34 -1.64
N VAL A 406 -1.68 9.66 -1.42
CA VAL A 406 -2.33 8.81 -2.43
C VAL A 406 -2.94 9.65 -3.55
N ARG A 407 -3.54 10.78 -3.23
CA ARG A 407 -4.14 11.68 -4.23
C ARG A 407 -3.12 12.17 -5.25
N GLU A 408 -1.94 12.58 -4.80
CA GLU A 408 -0.85 13.00 -5.70
C GLU A 408 -0.40 11.85 -6.63
N GLN A 409 -0.39 10.61 -6.12
CA GLN A 409 -0.06 9.46 -6.96
C GLN A 409 -1.12 9.22 -8.04
N LEU A 410 -2.41 9.32 -7.70
CA LEU A 410 -3.50 9.17 -8.67
C LEU A 410 -3.45 10.24 -9.77
N TYR A 411 -3.13 11.49 -9.43
CA TYR A 411 -2.94 12.56 -10.42
C TYR A 411 -1.76 12.25 -11.36
N GLY A 412 -0.65 11.76 -10.81
CA GLY A 412 0.48 11.30 -11.60
C GLY A 412 0.10 10.19 -12.58
N TYR A 413 -0.70 9.21 -12.16
CA TYR A 413 -1.18 8.13 -13.04
C TYR A 413 -2.06 8.66 -14.17
N MET A 414 -2.98 9.56 -13.87
CA MET A 414 -3.82 10.17 -14.90
C MET A 414 -2.99 10.97 -15.91
N ALA A 415 -2.00 11.72 -15.45
CA ALA A 415 -1.10 12.46 -16.34
C ALA A 415 -0.32 11.53 -17.29
N ASP A 416 0.12 10.37 -16.78
CA ASP A 416 0.80 9.36 -17.59
C ASP A 416 -0.14 8.69 -18.61
N ILE A 417 -1.38 8.35 -18.21
CA ILE A 417 -2.39 7.83 -19.11
C ILE A 417 -2.62 8.82 -20.27
N TYR A 418 -2.77 10.11 -19.97
CA TYR A 418 -2.94 11.13 -21.00
C TYR A 418 -1.71 11.29 -21.88
N LYS A 419 -0.50 11.17 -21.33
CA LYS A 419 0.75 11.23 -22.10
C LYS A 419 0.87 10.08 -23.08
N ASP A 420 0.63 8.85 -22.64
CA ASP A 420 0.81 7.65 -23.45
C ASP A 420 -0.27 7.51 -24.54
N SER A 421 -1.46 8.07 -24.31
CA SER A 421 -2.59 8.01 -25.27
C SER A 421 -2.44 8.96 -26.45
N ALA A 422 -1.56 9.96 -26.37
CA ALA A 422 -1.52 11.06 -27.35
C ALA A 422 -0.14 11.37 -27.94
N ASP A 423 0.89 10.55 -27.73
CA ASP A 423 2.29 10.88 -28.09
C ASP A 423 2.72 12.30 -27.62
N LEU A 424 2.17 12.72 -26.50
CA LEU A 424 2.34 14.08 -26.00
C LEU A 424 3.61 14.22 -25.19
N TYR A 425 4.56 14.98 -25.71
CA TYR A 425 5.71 15.42 -24.95
C TYR A 425 5.27 16.49 -23.94
N LEU A 426 5.19 16.12 -22.66
CA LEU A 426 4.95 17.04 -21.55
C LEU A 426 6.22 17.84 -21.30
N GLU A 427 6.22 19.12 -21.67
CA GLU A 427 7.26 20.07 -21.29
C GLU A 427 7.03 20.48 -19.83
N THR A 428 7.37 19.59 -18.91
CA THR A 428 7.15 19.74 -17.47
C THR A 428 7.76 21.05 -16.94
N ASP A 429 8.94 21.41 -17.46
CA ASP A 429 9.64 22.66 -17.04
C ASP A 429 8.81 23.91 -17.34
N LYS A 430 8.11 23.95 -18.48
CA LYS A 430 7.23 25.07 -18.84
C LYS A 430 6.01 25.15 -17.94
N LEU A 431 5.47 23.99 -17.52
CA LEU A 431 4.35 23.96 -16.58
C LEU A 431 4.79 24.47 -15.22
N VAL A 432 5.94 23.98 -14.71
CA VAL A 432 6.51 24.39 -13.41
C VAL A 432 6.73 25.90 -13.35
N ASP A 433 7.32 26.54 -14.41
CA ASP A 433 7.51 27.99 -14.44
C ASP A 433 6.18 28.75 -14.38
N ARG A 434 5.17 28.32 -15.15
CA ARG A 434 3.83 28.94 -15.15
C ARG A 434 3.13 28.79 -13.81
N MET A 435 3.20 27.61 -13.19
CA MET A 435 2.64 27.38 -11.86
C MET A 435 3.34 28.23 -10.79
N LYS A 436 4.66 28.40 -10.89
CA LYS A 436 5.41 29.31 -10.02
C LYS A 436 4.92 30.75 -10.15
N ARG A 437 4.72 31.25 -11.37
CA ARG A 437 4.19 32.61 -11.60
C ARG A 437 2.75 32.75 -11.09
N MET A 438 1.94 31.73 -11.29
CA MET A 438 0.58 31.67 -10.74
C MET A 438 0.61 31.73 -9.21
N ALA A 439 1.49 30.97 -8.56
CA ALA A 439 1.60 30.88 -7.10
C ALA A 439 2.08 32.17 -6.43
N TYR A 440 3.04 32.89 -7.03
CA TYR A 440 3.69 34.04 -6.43
C TYR A 440 3.30 35.40 -7.05
N LYS A 441 2.75 35.42 -8.27
CA LYS A 441 2.40 36.64 -8.98
C LYS A 441 0.94 36.74 -9.40
N GLY A 442 0.16 35.67 -9.21
CA GLY A 442 -1.25 35.65 -9.61
C GLY A 442 -1.48 35.50 -11.13
N GLU A 443 -0.45 35.12 -11.90
CA GLU A 443 -0.50 34.97 -13.36
C GLU A 443 -1.17 33.65 -13.77
N TRP A 444 -2.41 33.43 -13.33
CA TRP A 444 -3.13 32.17 -13.55
C TRP A 444 -3.51 31.91 -15.01
N GLU A 445 -3.79 32.97 -15.78
CA GLU A 445 -4.21 32.86 -17.19
C GLU A 445 -3.16 32.12 -18.03
N ASN A 446 -1.88 32.44 -17.87
CA ASN A 446 -0.79 31.79 -18.58
C ASN A 446 -0.69 30.28 -18.30
N CYS A 447 -1.03 29.87 -17.08
CA CYS A 447 -1.03 28.48 -16.67
C CYS A 447 -2.19 27.72 -17.30
N PHE A 448 -3.41 28.26 -17.20
CA PHE A 448 -4.60 27.60 -17.73
C PHE A 448 -4.67 27.63 -19.24
N THR A 449 -4.17 28.66 -19.91
CA THR A 449 -4.00 28.68 -21.37
C THR A 449 -3.07 27.54 -21.82
N TYR A 450 -1.95 27.33 -21.13
CA TYR A 450 -1.06 26.23 -21.47
C TYR A 450 -1.74 24.86 -21.29
N ILE A 451 -2.49 24.63 -20.20
CA ILE A 451 -3.24 23.40 -19.98
C ILE A 451 -4.30 23.21 -21.08
N ALA A 452 -5.02 24.26 -21.44
CA ALA A 452 -6.02 24.23 -22.51
C ALA A 452 -5.41 23.91 -23.89
N ASP A 453 -4.24 24.49 -24.21
CA ASP A 453 -3.50 24.19 -25.43
C ASP A 453 -3.09 22.72 -25.50
N ARG A 454 -2.68 22.14 -24.37
CA ARG A 454 -2.36 20.70 -24.28
C ARG A 454 -3.61 19.85 -24.50
N LEU A 455 -4.73 20.21 -23.88
CA LEU A 455 -6.02 19.53 -24.10
C LEU A 455 -6.44 19.58 -25.57
N ASN A 456 -6.31 20.74 -26.21
CA ASN A 456 -6.62 20.91 -27.63
C ASN A 456 -5.68 20.12 -28.57
N ALA A 457 -4.41 19.96 -28.20
CA ALA A 457 -3.43 19.19 -28.97
C ALA A 457 -3.72 17.67 -28.93
N GLN A 458 -4.48 17.19 -27.97
CA GLN A 458 -4.92 15.77 -27.86
C GLN A 458 -6.02 15.40 -28.88
N SER A 459 -6.01 15.97 -30.02
CA SER A 459 -7.07 15.82 -31.04
C SER A 459 -7.30 14.39 -31.55
N SER A 460 -6.37 13.47 -31.39
CA SER A 460 -6.54 12.05 -31.74
C SER A 460 -7.36 11.23 -30.73
N VAL A 461 -7.56 11.75 -29.53
CA VAL A 461 -8.38 11.14 -28.46
C VAL A 461 -9.82 11.67 -28.48
N ARG A 462 -10.18 12.46 -29.48
CA ARG A 462 -11.45 13.19 -29.58
C ARG A 462 -12.72 12.33 -29.59
N GLU A 463 -12.63 11.06 -29.90
CA GLU A 463 -13.78 10.14 -29.85
C GLU A 463 -14.16 9.74 -28.39
N PHE A 464 -13.28 10.00 -27.42
CA PHE A 464 -13.47 9.67 -26.01
C PHE A 464 -13.67 10.90 -25.10
N ILE A 465 -13.51 12.13 -25.61
CA ILE A 465 -13.60 13.37 -24.82
C ILE A 465 -15.03 13.91 -24.90
N GLU A 466 -15.93 13.36 -24.12
CA GLU A 466 -17.24 13.96 -23.91
C GLU A 466 -17.46 14.26 -22.42
N GLY A 467 -17.59 15.57 -22.10
CA GLY A 467 -18.11 16.03 -20.82
C GLY A 467 -17.15 16.82 -19.94
N GLU A 468 -17.75 17.47 -18.96
CA GLU A 468 -17.11 18.30 -17.95
C GLU A 468 -16.11 17.50 -17.09
N ALA A 469 -16.46 16.25 -16.74
CA ALA A 469 -15.66 15.34 -15.95
C ALA A 469 -14.26 15.09 -16.53
N TYR A 470 -14.16 14.91 -17.86
CA TYR A 470 -12.89 14.72 -18.53
C TYR A 470 -11.98 15.96 -18.43
N VAL A 471 -12.54 17.14 -18.73
CA VAL A 471 -11.80 18.41 -18.67
C VAL A 471 -11.29 18.65 -17.24
N LYS A 472 -12.12 18.40 -16.24
CA LYS A 472 -11.80 18.53 -14.83
C LYS A 472 -10.66 17.58 -14.42
N THR A 473 -10.75 16.30 -14.80
CA THR A 473 -9.72 15.30 -14.49
C THR A 473 -8.39 15.63 -15.18
N PHE A 474 -8.44 16.12 -16.43
CA PHE A 474 -7.26 16.58 -17.15
C PHE A 474 -6.57 17.75 -16.44
N ILE A 475 -7.34 18.76 -16.03
CA ILE A 475 -6.81 19.89 -15.24
C ILE A 475 -6.18 19.40 -13.95
N LEU A 476 -6.86 18.54 -13.18
CA LEU A 476 -6.35 17.98 -11.93
C LEU A 476 -5.04 17.21 -12.11
N ALA A 477 -4.94 16.40 -13.17
CA ALA A 477 -3.74 15.65 -13.50
C ALA A 477 -2.54 16.58 -13.74
N TYR A 478 -2.72 17.65 -14.51
CA TYR A 478 -1.65 18.64 -14.77
C TYR A 478 -1.28 19.47 -13.54
N LEU A 479 -2.26 19.90 -12.76
CA LEU A 479 -2.02 20.64 -11.51
C LEU A 479 -1.27 19.79 -10.48
N GLY A 480 -1.53 18.49 -10.44
CA GLY A 480 -0.86 17.54 -9.54
C GLY A 480 0.60 17.23 -9.90
N LEU A 481 1.09 17.62 -11.07
CA LEU A 481 2.49 17.44 -11.48
C LEU A 481 3.46 18.42 -10.81
N THR A 482 2.94 19.39 -10.08
CA THR A 482 3.77 20.43 -9.42
C THR A 482 3.55 20.43 -7.91
N HIS A 483 4.50 21.01 -7.17
CA HIS A 483 4.49 21.02 -5.70
C HIS A 483 3.97 22.31 -5.08
N TYR A 484 3.37 23.22 -5.86
CA TYR A 484 2.89 24.50 -5.33
C TYR A 484 1.56 24.39 -4.62
N TYR A 485 0.64 23.58 -5.16
CA TYR A 485 -0.72 23.47 -4.63
C TYR A 485 -1.09 22.02 -4.30
N ILE A 486 -1.99 21.89 -3.34
CA ILE A 486 -2.79 20.69 -3.13
C ILE A 486 -4.10 20.92 -3.88
N ALA A 487 -4.32 20.20 -4.98
CA ALA A 487 -5.55 20.29 -5.73
C ALA A 487 -6.64 19.44 -5.06
N ARG A 488 -7.74 20.07 -4.67
CA ARG A 488 -8.87 19.45 -3.98
C ARG A 488 -10.11 19.49 -4.87
N PRO A 489 -10.53 18.37 -5.48
CA PRO A 489 -11.77 18.30 -6.21
C PRO A 489 -12.96 18.33 -5.26
N GLU A 490 -14.11 18.76 -5.76
CA GLU A 490 -15.37 18.82 -5.02
C GLU A 490 -15.20 19.42 -3.62
N TYR A 491 -14.55 20.57 -3.55
CA TYR A 491 -14.26 21.22 -2.28
C TYR A 491 -15.51 21.86 -1.69
N GLU A 492 -15.96 21.35 -0.55
CA GLU A 492 -17.09 21.91 0.18
C GLU A 492 -16.73 23.28 0.76
N SER A 493 -17.52 24.27 0.41
CA SER A 493 -17.49 25.62 1.00
C SER A 493 -18.86 25.93 1.64
N ASN A 494 -18.98 27.09 2.29
CA ASN A 494 -20.16 27.46 3.09
C ASN A 494 -21.53 27.32 2.38
N LYS A 495 -21.58 27.27 1.05
CA LYS A 495 -22.82 27.29 0.26
C LYS A 495 -22.81 26.38 -0.97
N GLY A 496 -21.88 25.42 -1.05
CA GLY A 496 -21.82 24.50 -2.17
C GLY A 496 -20.44 23.88 -2.36
N TYR A 497 -20.24 23.23 -3.49
CA TYR A 497 -19.01 22.54 -3.83
C TYR A 497 -18.35 23.24 -5.01
N ALA A 498 -17.10 23.68 -4.83
CA ALA A 498 -16.26 24.14 -5.92
C ALA A 498 -15.66 22.93 -6.65
N ASP A 499 -15.66 22.95 -7.99
CA ASP A 499 -15.10 21.86 -8.77
C ASP A 499 -13.64 21.55 -8.42
N ILE A 500 -12.82 22.59 -8.25
CA ILE A 500 -11.42 22.44 -7.81
C ILE A 500 -11.06 23.63 -6.91
N PHE A 501 -10.49 23.31 -5.75
CA PHE A 501 -9.83 24.29 -4.89
C PHE A 501 -8.32 24.03 -4.87
N LEU A 502 -7.51 25.05 -5.17
CA LEU A 502 -6.06 24.99 -5.09
C LEU A 502 -5.61 25.57 -3.76
N GLN A 503 -5.29 24.69 -2.83
CA GLN A 503 -4.78 25.04 -1.52
C GLN A 503 -3.26 25.24 -1.59
N PRO A 504 -2.71 26.42 -1.26
CA PRO A 504 -1.27 26.65 -1.27
C PRO A 504 -0.58 25.83 -0.18
N ARG A 505 0.63 25.36 -0.45
CA ARG A 505 1.46 24.61 0.51
C ARG A 505 2.25 25.55 1.41
N LEU A 506 1.57 26.33 2.21
CA LEU A 506 2.19 27.38 3.04
C LEU A 506 3.21 26.86 4.06
N LEU A 507 3.14 25.61 4.46
CA LEU A 507 4.12 25.00 5.37
C LEU A 507 5.50 24.85 4.71
N GLN A 508 5.54 24.50 3.42
CA GLN A 508 6.78 24.35 2.66
C GLN A 508 7.15 25.62 1.87
N LEU A 509 6.15 26.41 1.53
CA LEU A 509 6.27 27.60 0.67
C LEU A 509 5.52 28.78 1.32
N PRO A 510 6.03 29.33 2.45
CA PRO A 510 5.31 30.33 3.26
C PRO A 510 5.04 31.63 2.53
N ASP A 511 5.83 31.96 1.50
CA ASP A 511 5.71 33.18 0.72
C ASP A 511 4.65 33.11 -0.39
N MET A 512 3.93 32.00 -0.52
CA MET A 512 2.82 31.90 -1.47
C MET A 512 1.65 32.77 -1.02
N VAL A 513 1.12 33.59 -1.94
CA VAL A 513 0.05 34.57 -1.63
C VAL A 513 -1.30 34.22 -2.26
N TYR A 514 -1.35 33.35 -3.25
CA TYR A 514 -2.56 33.08 -4.01
C TYR A 514 -3.09 31.67 -3.78
N SER A 515 -4.39 31.55 -3.50
CA SER A 515 -5.20 30.35 -3.59
C SER A 515 -6.25 30.53 -4.69
N TYR A 516 -6.75 29.45 -5.25
CA TYR A 516 -7.70 29.55 -6.36
C TYR A 516 -8.89 28.62 -6.14
N CYS A 517 -10.08 29.16 -6.41
CA CYS A 517 -11.33 28.42 -6.52
C CYS A 517 -11.72 28.39 -7.99
N ILE A 518 -11.90 27.21 -8.53
CA ILE A 518 -12.09 26.98 -9.97
C ILE A 518 -13.42 26.28 -10.17
N GLU A 519 -14.21 26.81 -11.11
CA GLU A 519 -15.44 26.21 -11.60
C GLU A 519 -15.23 25.86 -13.08
N VAL A 520 -15.44 24.60 -13.44
CA VAL A 520 -15.26 24.08 -14.79
C VAL A 520 -16.61 23.99 -15.47
N LYS A 521 -16.74 24.49 -16.69
CA LYS A 521 -17.93 24.31 -17.53
C LYS A 521 -17.52 23.78 -18.89
N TYR A 522 -18.25 22.80 -19.35
CA TYR A 522 -18.03 22.18 -20.65
C TYR A 522 -19.02 22.72 -21.67
N ALA A 523 -18.50 23.19 -22.79
CA ALA A 523 -19.28 23.55 -23.98
C ALA A 523 -18.91 22.62 -25.13
N LYS A 524 -19.91 22.12 -25.86
CA LYS A 524 -19.66 21.35 -27.08
C LYS A 524 -18.99 22.26 -28.13
N ARG A 525 -18.26 21.66 -29.08
CA ARG A 525 -17.49 22.39 -30.08
C ARG A 525 -18.39 23.26 -31.02
N ASP A 526 -19.62 22.86 -31.22
CA ASP A 526 -20.65 23.52 -32.01
C ASP A 526 -21.57 24.42 -31.16
N ALA A 527 -21.25 24.64 -29.90
CA ALA A 527 -22.01 25.51 -29.03
C ALA A 527 -21.96 26.95 -29.53
N SER A 528 -23.11 27.61 -29.49
CA SER A 528 -23.23 29.03 -29.88
C SER A 528 -22.56 29.94 -28.82
N ASP A 529 -22.13 31.14 -29.25
CA ASP A 529 -21.58 32.16 -28.34
C ASP A 529 -22.53 32.47 -27.19
N THR A 530 -23.83 32.47 -27.42
CA THR A 530 -24.86 32.70 -26.39
C THR A 530 -24.89 31.59 -25.36
N GLU A 531 -24.68 30.32 -25.75
CA GLU A 531 -24.57 29.20 -24.80
C GLU A 531 -23.31 29.29 -23.98
N ILE A 532 -22.19 29.65 -24.59
CA ILE A 532 -20.91 29.84 -23.91
C ILE A 532 -21.01 30.95 -22.87
N GLU A 533 -21.61 32.12 -23.27
CA GLU A 533 -21.83 33.23 -22.34
C GLU A 533 -22.73 32.85 -21.15
N LYS A 534 -23.75 32.05 -21.37
CA LYS A 534 -24.62 31.53 -20.32
C LYS A 534 -23.88 30.61 -19.34
N LEU A 535 -23.05 29.71 -19.86
CA LEU A 535 -22.22 28.82 -19.04
C LEU A 535 -21.22 29.63 -18.19
N LEU A 536 -20.54 30.62 -18.76
CA LEU A 536 -19.63 31.50 -18.06
C LEU A 536 -20.34 32.36 -16.99
N SER A 537 -21.55 32.83 -17.29
CA SER A 537 -22.37 33.57 -16.32
C SER A 537 -22.75 32.69 -15.13
N ASN A 538 -23.15 31.44 -15.38
CA ASN A 538 -23.48 30.46 -14.34
C ASN A 538 -22.26 30.14 -13.47
N ALA A 539 -21.09 29.89 -14.06
CA ALA A 539 -19.86 29.63 -13.33
C ALA A 539 -19.48 30.82 -12.42
N LYS A 540 -19.62 32.05 -12.92
CA LYS A 540 -19.37 33.27 -12.12
C LYS A 540 -20.35 33.42 -10.96
N ILE A 541 -21.61 33.03 -11.12
CA ILE A 541 -22.60 33.05 -10.04
C ILE A 541 -22.22 32.02 -8.98
N GLN A 542 -21.87 30.80 -9.38
CA GLN A 542 -21.47 29.72 -8.48
C GLN A 542 -20.22 30.12 -7.66
N LEU A 543 -19.17 30.62 -8.32
CA LEU A 543 -17.96 31.10 -7.63
C LEU A 543 -18.24 32.20 -6.60
N LYS A 544 -19.18 33.13 -6.88
CA LYS A 544 -19.60 34.14 -5.90
C LYS A 544 -20.35 33.58 -4.70
N GLN A 545 -20.95 32.40 -4.84
CA GLN A 545 -21.63 31.73 -3.71
C GLN A 545 -20.63 31.04 -2.79
N TYR A 546 -19.46 30.65 -3.31
CA TYR A 546 -18.41 29.97 -2.55
C TYR A 546 -17.48 30.94 -1.80
N ALA A 547 -17.36 32.17 -2.28
CA ALA A 547 -16.60 33.25 -1.64
C ALA A 547 -17.37 33.84 -0.44
#